data_6173f5fa81e26a120ed8e02d8d422177
#
_entry.id   6173f5fa81e26a120ed8e02d8d422177
#
_cell.length_a   1.000
_cell.length_b   1.000
_cell.length_c   1.000
_cell.angle_alpha   90.00
_cell.angle_beta   90.00
_cell.angle_gamma   90.00
#
_symmetry.space_group_name_H-M   'P 1'
#
loop_
_entity.id
_entity.type
_entity.pdbx_description
1 polymer ?
#
loop_
_entity_poly.entity_id
_entity_poly.type
_entity_poly.pdbx_seq_one_letter_code
_entity_poly.pdbx_strand_id
1 'polypeptide(L)'
;PSEEYRRIPWIWRVAIAAGKRNDAAELRAILDASLPQVDAPLLIRGETGTGKELVAHACHASSRRSGQPFFTLNCAALPESLAESELFGYAPGAFTGALRGGKPGLLELADGGTVFLDEVGEMSPYLQAKLLRFLNDGSFRRVGGERELKADVRIISATHRALEAMVEAGSFRQDLLFRLDVLQLQLPPLRERPEDIGPLAERFLDHACAQTGRARARLSA
;
A
#
# COMPACT_ATOMS: atom_id res chain seq x y z
N PRO A 1 -6.47 6.85 12.80
CA PRO A 1 -6.81 5.57 12.21
C PRO A 1 -7.73 4.86 13.17
N SER A 2 -8.99 4.84 12.78
CA SER A 2 -10.11 4.48 13.60
C SER A 2 -10.04 3.03 14.06
N GLU A 3 -10.56 2.74 15.23
CA GLU A 3 -10.86 1.38 15.74
C GLU A 3 -11.59 0.51 14.71
N GLU A 4 -12.14 1.11 13.68
CA GLU A 4 -12.85 0.53 12.56
C GLU A 4 -12.02 -0.51 11.79
N TYR A 5 -10.71 -0.26 11.56
CA TYR A 5 -9.83 -1.21 10.87
C TYR A 5 -9.36 -2.37 11.76
N ARG A 6 -9.35 -2.19 13.08
CA ARG A 6 -9.03 -3.27 14.04
C ARG A 6 -10.16 -4.29 14.20
N ARG A 7 -11.38 -3.93 13.82
CA ARG A 7 -12.59 -4.75 14.01
C ARG A 7 -13.03 -5.52 12.76
N ILE A 8 -12.19 -5.63 11.72
CA ILE A 8 -12.59 -6.31 10.48
C ILE A 8 -12.02 -7.73 10.45
N PRO A 9 -12.72 -8.74 10.96
CA PRO A 9 -12.23 -10.13 11.00
C PRO A 9 -11.94 -10.72 9.62
N TRP A 10 -12.60 -10.22 8.57
CA TRP A 10 -12.43 -10.73 7.21
C TRP A 10 -11.12 -10.26 6.54
N ILE A 11 -10.55 -9.10 6.90
CA ILE A 11 -9.23 -8.69 6.40
C ILE A 11 -8.17 -9.73 6.79
N TRP A 12 -8.28 -10.27 8.00
CA TRP A 12 -7.40 -11.32 8.47
C TRP A 12 -7.65 -12.65 7.74
N ARG A 13 -8.90 -12.96 7.36
CA ARG A 13 -9.22 -14.13 6.54
C ARG A 13 -8.65 -14.03 5.13
N VAL A 14 -8.67 -12.84 4.53
CA VAL A 14 -8.06 -12.56 3.22
C VAL A 14 -6.56 -12.81 3.25
N ALA A 15 -5.87 -12.37 4.30
CA ALA A 15 -4.45 -12.64 4.50
C ALA A 15 -4.14 -14.14 4.72
N ILE A 16 -5.05 -14.88 5.36
CA ILE A 16 -4.92 -16.31 5.68
C ILE A 16 -5.09 -17.19 4.44
N ALA A 17 -6.02 -16.88 3.55
CA ALA A 17 -6.24 -17.64 2.31
C ALA A 17 -5.05 -17.58 1.33
N ALA A 18 -4.10 -16.67 1.52
CA ALA A 18 -2.91 -16.54 0.68
C ALA A 18 -1.88 -17.65 0.86
N GLY A 19 -1.92 -18.43 1.92
CA GLY A 19 -0.99 -19.55 2.16
C GLY A 19 -1.56 -20.89 1.73
N LYS A 20 -1.05 -21.48 0.66
CA LYS A 20 -1.39 -22.85 0.21
C LYS A 20 -0.94 -23.97 1.16
N ARG A 21 -0.67 -23.73 2.42
CA ARG A 21 -0.40 -24.78 3.42
C ARG A 21 -0.93 -24.38 4.78
N ASN A 22 -1.92 -25.15 5.19
CA ASN A 22 -2.30 -25.52 6.54
C ASN A 22 -2.04 -24.51 7.66
N ASP A 23 -3.13 -23.99 8.12
CA ASP A 23 -3.36 -23.40 9.41
C ASP A 23 -3.55 -21.88 9.36
N ALA A 24 -4.84 -21.55 9.23
CA ALA A 24 -5.33 -20.19 9.45
C ALA A 24 -4.84 -19.60 10.79
N ALA A 25 -4.56 -20.45 11.78
CA ALA A 25 -4.04 -20.08 13.08
C ALA A 25 -2.54 -19.71 13.02
N GLU A 26 -1.73 -20.42 12.23
CA GLU A 26 -0.29 -20.19 12.12
C GLU A 26 -0.01 -18.90 11.33
N LEU A 27 -0.74 -18.65 10.23
CA LEU A 27 -0.62 -17.39 9.49
C LEU A 27 -1.17 -16.20 10.30
N ARG A 28 -2.22 -16.41 11.07
CA ARG A 28 -2.73 -15.43 12.01
C ARG A 28 -1.69 -15.12 13.08
N ALA A 29 -1.03 -16.13 13.61
CA ALA A 29 0.08 -15.96 14.56
C ALA A 29 1.29 -15.22 13.94
N ILE A 30 1.61 -15.48 12.68
CA ILE A 30 2.68 -14.77 11.94
C ILE A 30 2.27 -13.33 11.67
N LEU A 31 1.02 -13.08 11.26
CA LEU A 31 0.49 -11.74 11.03
C LEU A 31 0.31 -10.97 12.34
N ASP A 32 -0.16 -11.62 13.40
CA ASP A 32 -0.35 -11.01 14.72
C ASP A 32 0.98 -10.82 15.48
N ALA A 33 1.97 -11.70 15.27
CA ALA A 33 3.24 -11.66 15.99
C ALA A 33 4.41 -11.08 15.21
N SER A 34 4.47 -11.20 13.89
CA SER A 34 5.67 -10.92 13.10
C SER A 34 5.54 -9.73 12.16
N LEU A 35 4.51 -9.65 11.34
CA LEU A 35 4.36 -8.57 10.35
C LEU A 35 4.17 -7.18 10.96
N PRO A 36 3.41 -7.00 12.07
CA PRO A 36 3.28 -5.70 12.71
C PRO A 36 4.56 -5.24 13.38
N GLN A 37 5.42 -6.18 13.79
CA GLN A 37 6.65 -5.90 14.55
C GLN A 37 7.85 -5.61 13.67
N VAL A 38 7.84 -6.09 12.41
CA VAL A 38 8.94 -5.92 11.47
C VAL A 38 8.73 -4.65 10.67
N ASP A 39 9.65 -3.71 10.81
CA ASP A 39 9.64 -2.42 10.12
C ASP A 39 10.31 -2.52 8.74
N ALA A 40 9.98 -3.58 7.99
CA ALA A 40 10.49 -3.85 6.67
C ALA A 40 9.46 -3.51 5.58
N PRO A 41 9.91 -3.26 4.34
CA PRO A 41 9.03 -3.14 3.18
C PRO A 41 8.13 -4.36 3.02
N LEU A 42 6.88 -4.14 2.62
CA LEU A 42 5.88 -5.17 2.38
C LEU A 42 5.34 -5.03 0.96
N LEU A 43 5.39 -6.11 0.18
CA LEU A 43 4.78 -6.19 -1.15
C LEU A 43 3.49 -7.02 -1.09
N ILE A 44 2.36 -6.38 -1.42
CA ILE A 44 1.04 -7.01 -1.47
C ILE A 44 0.72 -7.30 -2.93
N ARG A 45 0.56 -8.58 -3.28
CA ARG A 45 0.21 -9.03 -4.63
C ARG A 45 -1.22 -9.52 -4.66
N GLY A 46 -1.92 -9.31 -5.77
CA GLY A 46 -3.28 -9.79 -5.99
C GLY A 46 -3.98 -9.05 -7.10
N GLU A 47 -5.00 -9.68 -7.67
CA GLU A 47 -5.81 -9.09 -8.73
C GLU A 47 -6.45 -7.75 -8.29
N THR A 48 -6.87 -6.97 -9.27
CA THR A 48 -7.63 -5.73 -9.00
C THR A 48 -8.92 -6.07 -8.24
N GLY A 49 -9.25 -5.28 -7.22
CA GLY A 49 -10.45 -5.50 -6.41
C GLY A 49 -10.29 -6.53 -5.27
N THR A 50 -9.12 -7.13 -5.06
CA THR A 50 -8.93 -8.11 -3.96
C THR A 50 -8.87 -7.49 -2.57
N GLY A 51 -8.77 -6.16 -2.45
CA GLY A 51 -8.71 -5.44 -1.18
C GLY A 51 -7.29 -5.13 -0.71
N LYS A 52 -6.32 -4.98 -1.61
CA LYS A 52 -4.89 -4.69 -1.29
C LYS A 52 -4.74 -3.47 -0.38
N GLU A 53 -5.45 -2.39 -0.67
CA GLU A 53 -5.43 -1.17 0.14
C GLU A 53 -5.94 -1.39 1.57
N LEU A 54 -7.04 -2.15 1.74
CA LEU A 54 -7.58 -2.47 3.06
C LEU A 54 -6.58 -3.29 3.89
N VAL A 55 -5.87 -4.20 3.25
CA VAL A 55 -4.81 -4.99 3.90
C VAL A 55 -3.62 -4.11 4.29
N ALA A 56 -3.21 -3.17 3.43
CA ALA A 56 -2.15 -2.21 3.75
C ALA A 56 -2.51 -1.36 4.98
N HIS A 57 -3.75 -0.86 5.04
CA HIS A 57 -4.27 -0.15 6.21
C HIS A 57 -4.26 -1.01 7.47
N ALA A 58 -4.68 -2.28 7.38
CA ALA A 58 -4.68 -3.20 8.52
C ALA A 58 -3.25 -3.49 9.02
N CYS A 59 -2.30 -3.69 8.10
CA CYS A 59 -0.89 -3.88 8.43
C CYS A 59 -0.30 -2.66 9.16
N HIS A 60 -0.61 -1.45 8.69
CA HIS A 60 -0.21 -0.23 9.38
C HIS A 60 -0.85 -0.12 10.76
N ALA A 61 -2.18 -0.29 10.87
CA ALA A 61 -2.93 -0.16 12.12
C ALA A 61 -2.49 -1.17 13.20
N SER A 62 -1.93 -2.31 12.80
CA SER A 62 -1.38 -3.34 13.70
C SER A 62 0.12 -3.18 13.96
N SER A 63 0.80 -2.23 13.31
CA SER A 63 2.24 -2.02 13.43
C SER A 63 2.63 -1.10 14.60
N ARG A 64 3.93 -1.03 14.88
CA ARG A 64 4.49 -0.05 15.83
C ARG A 64 4.24 1.40 15.40
N ARG A 65 3.96 1.63 14.10
CA ARG A 65 3.66 2.95 13.53
C ARG A 65 2.15 3.25 13.48
N SER A 66 1.29 2.49 14.17
CA SER A 66 -0.17 2.61 14.12
C SER A 66 -0.72 3.99 14.53
N GLY A 67 0.01 4.76 15.33
CA GLY A 67 -0.32 6.12 15.71
C GLY A 67 0.30 7.21 14.83
N GLN A 68 1.08 6.82 13.83
CA GLN A 68 1.81 7.72 12.94
C GLN A 68 1.05 7.93 11.61
N PRO A 69 1.45 8.91 10.78
CA PRO A 69 0.80 9.16 9.51
C PRO A 69 0.80 7.95 8.57
N PHE A 70 -0.30 7.77 7.86
CA PHE A 70 -0.44 6.81 6.76
C PHE A 70 -0.90 7.56 5.52
N PHE A 71 -0.08 7.58 4.48
CA PHE A 71 -0.41 8.21 3.20
C PHE A 71 -0.46 7.18 2.09
N THR A 72 -1.34 7.42 1.11
CA THR A 72 -1.51 6.56 -0.06
C THR A 72 -1.16 7.31 -1.32
N LEU A 73 -0.49 6.63 -2.25
CA LEU A 73 -0.25 7.09 -3.62
C LEU A 73 -0.60 5.97 -4.59
N ASN A 74 -1.55 6.22 -5.48
CA ASN A 74 -1.80 5.31 -6.60
C ASN A 74 -0.93 5.72 -7.80
N CYS A 75 0.04 4.85 -8.13
CA CYS A 75 1.02 5.13 -9.18
C CYS A 75 0.42 5.06 -10.59
N ALA A 76 -0.74 4.40 -10.77
CA ALA A 76 -1.44 4.33 -12.05
C ALA A 76 -2.38 5.54 -12.30
N ALA A 77 -2.80 6.23 -11.22
CA ALA A 77 -3.81 7.28 -11.32
C ALA A 77 -3.23 8.64 -11.74
N LEU A 78 -1.91 8.83 -11.69
CA LEU A 78 -1.26 10.12 -11.91
C LEU A 78 -0.24 10.04 -13.05
N PRO A 79 -0.14 11.09 -13.87
CA PRO A 79 1.01 11.28 -14.76
C PRO A 79 2.32 11.25 -13.97
N GLU A 80 3.41 10.78 -14.59
CA GLU A 80 4.71 10.60 -13.94
C GLU A 80 5.20 11.83 -13.18
N SER A 81 5.14 13.02 -13.80
CA SER A 81 5.57 14.28 -13.17
C SER A 81 4.76 14.66 -11.93
N LEU A 82 3.47 14.32 -11.92
CA LEU A 82 2.62 14.52 -10.75
C LEU A 82 2.92 13.48 -9.67
N ALA A 83 3.06 12.21 -10.02
CA ALA A 83 3.42 11.16 -9.08
C ALA A 83 4.77 11.45 -8.41
N GLU A 84 5.76 11.94 -9.18
CA GLU A 84 7.05 12.37 -8.65
C GLU A 84 6.90 13.53 -7.66
N SER A 85 6.17 14.58 -8.04
CA SER A 85 5.99 15.76 -7.19
C SER A 85 5.14 15.47 -5.95
N GLU A 86 4.19 14.55 -6.01
CA GLU A 86 3.44 14.12 -4.82
C GLU A 86 4.33 13.28 -3.88
N LEU A 87 5.10 12.34 -4.41
CA LEU A 87 5.91 11.45 -3.58
C LEU A 87 7.11 12.17 -2.95
N PHE A 88 7.88 12.91 -3.75
CA PHE A 88 9.14 13.55 -3.31
C PHE A 88 9.00 15.03 -2.96
N GLY A 89 7.87 15.66 -3.31
CA GLY A 89 7.71 17.11 -3.18
C GLY A 89 8.48 17.90 -4.25
N TYR A 90 8.34 19.21 -4.23
CA TYR A 90 9.06 20.10 -5.14
C TYR A 90 9.57 21.36 -4.46
N ALA A 91 10.70 21.85 -4.94
CA ALA A 91 11.29 23.10 -4.47
C ALA A 91 10.57 24.32 -5.09
N PRO A 92 10.72 25.53 -4.51
CA PRO A 92 10.24 26.76 -5.13
C PRO A 92 10.76 26.90 -6.56
N GLY A 93 9.84 27.19 -7.51
CA GLY A 93 10.23 27.40 -8.92
C GLY A 93 10.63 26.13 -9.69
N ALA A 94 10.37 24.95 -9.19
CA ALA A 94 10.74 23.68 -9.83
C ALA A 94 10.13 23.51 -11.24
N PHE A 95 8.97 24.08 -11.49
CA PHE A 95 8.29 24.07 -12.80
C PHE A 95 7.30 25.22 -12.90
N THR A 96 6.80 25.49 -14.11
CA THR A 96 5.77 26.51 -14.35
C THR A 96 4.49 26.19 -13.58
N GLY A 97 4.08 27.06 -12.66
CA GLY A 97 2.93 26.85 -11.77
C GLY A 97 3.27 26.27 -10.40
N ALA A 98 4.55 25.99 -10.10
CA ALA A 98 4.97 25.58 -8.76
C ALA A 98 4.64 26.69 -7.73
N LEU A 99 4.19 26.28 -6.54
CA LEU A 99 3.95 27.21 -5.43
C LEU A 99 5.24 27.95 -5.06
N ARG A 100 5.12 29.24 -4.70
CA ARG A 100 6.27 30.08 -4.32
C ARG A 100 7.08 29.53 -3.15
N GLY A 101 6.46 28.75 -2.26
CA GLY A 101 7.13 28.09 -1.13
C GLY A 101 7.57 26.65 -1.39
N GLY A 102 7.32 26.11 -2.60
CA GLY A 102 7.42 24.67 -2.85
C GLY A 102 6.31 23.87 -2.16
N LYS A 103 6.42 22.55 -2.19
CA LYS A 103 5.46 21.62 -1.51
C LYS A 103 6.25 20.45 -0.94
N PRO A 104 6.05 20.07 0.34
CA PRO A 104 6.60 18.82 0.86
C PRO A 104 5.94 17.63 0.16
N GLY A 105 6.71 16.57 -0.07
CA GLY A 105 6.20 15.32 -0.62
C GLY A 105 5.68 14.37 0.46
N LEU A 106 5.02 13.28 0.02
CA LEU A 106 4.48 12.27 0.93
C LEU A 106 5.56 11.63 1.80
N LEU A 107 6.77 11.41 1.29
CA LEU A 107 7.88 10.87 2.08
C LEU A 107 8.29 11.79 3.24
N GLU A 108 8.24 13.11 3.03
CA GLU A 108 8.54 14.08 4.08
C GLU A 108 7.40 14.17 5.11
N LEU A 109 6.15 14.16 4.64
CA LEU A 109 4.96 14.22 5.49
C LEU A 109 4.74 12.94 6.30
N ALA A 110 5.23 11.81 5.79
CA ALA A 110 5.12 10.50 6.41
C ALA A 110 6.28 10.15 7.34
N ASP A 111 7.15 11.09 7.67
CA ASP A 111 8.30 10.81 8.54
C ASP A 111 7.86 10.19 9.87
N GLY A 112 8.45 9.06 10.26
CA GLY A 112 8.01 8.20 11.36
C GLY A 112 6.81 7.30 11.03
N GLY A 113 6.16 7.47 9.88
CA GLY A 113 4.92 6.80 9.48
C GLY A 113 5.07 5.76 8.38
N THR A 114 4.06 5.67 7.52
CA THR A 114 3.97 4.68 6.44
C THR A 114 3.47 5.34 5.15
N VAL A 115 4.06 4.99 4.02
CA VAL A 115 3.54 5.30 2.68
C VAL A 115 3.12 4.00 2.00
N PHE A 116 1.89 3.97 1.52
CA PHE A 116 1.34 2.91 0.71
C PHE A 116 1.39 3.32 -0.77
N LEU A 117 2.11 2.53 -1.57
CA LEU A 117 2.27 2.72 -3.00
C LEU A 117 1.40 1.68 -3.73
N ASP A 118 0.22 2.09 -4.18
CA ASP A 118 -0.64 1.21 -4.95
C ASP A 118 -0.22 1.18 -6.42
N GLU A 119 -0.34 0.00 -7.03
CA GLU A 119 0.04 -0.29 -8.41
C GLU A 119 1.49 0.12 -8.73
N VAL A 120 2.43 -0.31 -7.88
CA VAL A 120 3.87 0.03 -8.02
C VAL A 120 4.47 -0.41 -9.36
N GLY A 121 3.89 -1.44 -10.01
CA GLY A 121 4.27 -1.88 -11.35
C GLY A 121 4.02 -0.87 -12.47
N GLU A 122 3.25 0.20 -12.19
CA GLU A 122 2.99 1.29 -13.15
C GLU A 122 4.01 2.42 -13.07
N MET A 123 4.96 2.35 -12.13
CA MET A 123 6.00 3.37 -12.01
C MET A 123 6.92 3.42 -13.23
N SER A 124 7.21 4.63 -13.71
CA SER A 124 8.22 4.83 -14.73
C SER A 124 9.62 4.41 -14.24
N PRO A 125 10.54 4.04 -15.13
CA PRO A 125 11.92 3.68 -14.77
C PRO A 125 12.65 4.78 -13.97
N TYR A 126 12.31 6.04 -14.22
CA TYR A 126 12.85 7.17 -13.49
C TYR A 126 12.39 7.23 -12.03
N LEU A 127 11.08 7.05 -11.80
CA LEU A 127 10.51 6.97 -10.45
C LEU A 127 11.03 5.75 -9.68
N GLN A 128 11.17 4.61 -10.37
CA GLN A 128 11.77 3.41 -9.80
C GLN A 128 13.19 3.66 -9.26
N ALA A 129 14.02 4.38 -10.01
CA ALA A 129 15.38 4.72 -9.59
C ALA A 129 15.42 5.64 -8.36
N LYS A 130 14.51 6.62 -8.30
CA LYS A 130 14.39 7.51 -7.14
C LYS A 130 13.88 6.79 -5.89
N LEU A 131 12.87 5.93 -6.05
CA LEU A 131 12.36 5.14 -4.95
C LEU A 131 13.42 4.17 -4.41
N LEU A 132 14.19 3.53 -5.30
CA LEU A 132 15.30 2.67 -4.90
C LEU A 132 16.33 3.40 -4.03
N ARG A 133 16.71 4.64 -4.41
CA ARG A 133 17.60 5.45 -3.60
C ARG A 133 17.05 5.68 -2.21
N PHE A 134 15.76 6.06 -2.12
CA PHE A 134 15.08 6.24 -0.85
C PHE A 134 15.08 4.95 0.01
N LEU A 135 14.76 3.80 -0.59
CA LEU A 135 14.73 2.51 0.11
C LEU A 135 16.10 2.04 0.61
N ASN A 136 17.20 2.57 0.05
CA ASN A 136 18.55 2.18 0.46
C ASN A 136 19.01 2.90 1.74
N ASP A 137 18.77 4.19 1.85
CA ASP A 137 19.35 5.03 2.92
C ASP A 137 18.38 6.08 3.51
N GLY A 138 17.11 6.05 3.10
CA GLY A 138 16.07 7.01 3.52
C GLY A 138 16.26 8.41 2.92
N SER A 139 17.21 8.60 1.99
CA SER A 139 17.52 9.91 1.43
C SER A 139 16.79 10.18 0.11
N PHE A 140 16.39 11.42 -0.09
CA PHE A 140 15.74 11.89 -1.32
C PHE A 140 15.93 13.38 -1.53
N ARG A 141 15.55 13.87 -2.71
CA ARG A 141 15.54 15.31 -3.02
C ARG A 141 14.20 15.70 -3.60
N ARG A 142 13.73 16.88 -3.26
CA ARG A 142 12.54 17.47 -3.90
C ARG A 142 12.81 17.72 -5.39
N VAL A 143 11.78 17.67 -6.20
CA VAL A 143 11.87 18.03 -7.64
C VAL A 143 12.39 19.45 -7.76
N GLY A 144 13.41 19.67 -8.62
CA GLY A 144 14.07 20.96 -8.80
C GLY A 144 14.89 21.44 -7.60
N GLY A 145 15.02 20.64 -6.53
CA GLY A 145 15.79 20.96 -5.33
C GLY A 145 17.16 20.29 -5.31
N GLU A 146 18.16 20.97 -4.74
CA GLU A 146 19.51 20.42 -4.55
C GLU A 146 19.70 19.80 -3.17
N ARG A 147 18.90 20.25 -2.19
CA ARG A 147 19.03 19.82 -0.80
C ARG A 147 18.62 18.35 -0.66
N GLU A 148 19.50 17.56 -0.06
CA GLU A 148 19.19 16.20 0.37
C GLU A 148 18.39 16.22 1.66
N LEU A 149 17.30 15.46 1.69
CA LEU A 149 16.40 15.25 2.82
C LEU A 149 16.48 13.79 3.22
N LYS A 150 16.12 13.49 4.47
CA LYS A 150 15.99 12.14 5.00
C LYS A 150 14.66 11.99 5.72
N ALA A 151 14.05 10.83 5.58
CA ALA A 151 12.84 10.46 6.32
C ALA A 151 12.89 8.96 6.67
N ASP A 152 12.33 8.63 7.81
CA ASP A 152 12.13 7.26 8.26
C ASP A 152 10.70 6.82 7.96
N VAL A 153 10.48 6.23 6.78
CA VAL A 153 9.15 5.83 6.31
C VAL A 153 9.13 4.35 5.98
N ARG A 154 8.16 3.63 6.56
CA ARG A 154 7.85 2.26 6.12
C ARG A 154 7.13 2.30 4.78
N ILE A 155 7.63 1.55 3.81
CA ILE A 155 6.98 1.39 2.50
C ILE A 155 6.15 0.11 2.49
N ILE A 156 4.86 0.24 2.16
CA ILE A 156 3.98 -0.86 1.79
C ILE A 156 3.64 -0.64 0.32
N SER A 157 3.85 -1.63 -0.54
CA SER A 157 3.56 -1.54 -1.96
C SER A 157 2.55 -2.60 -2.39
N ALA A 158 1.76 -2.31 -3.41
CA ALA A 158 0.82 -3.25 -3.97
C ALA A 158 0.87 -3.27 -5.50
N THR A 159 0.58 -4.43 -6.08
CA THR A 159 0.46 -4.59 -7.54
C THR A 159 -0.38 -5.81 -7.90
N HIS A 160 -1.01 -5.74 -9.07
CA HIS A 160 -1.63 -6.89 -9.73
C HIS A 160 -0.71 -7.51 -10.79
N ARG A 161 0.40 -6.84 -11.14
CA ARG A 161 1.33 -7.28 -12.20
C ARG A 161 2.35 -8.28 -11.68
N ALA A 162 2.80 -9.15 -12.58
CA ALA A 162 3.94 -10.05 -12.37
C ALA A 162 5.25 -9.26 -12.51
N LEU A 163 5.77 -8.72 -11.41
CA LEU A 163 6.97 -7.87 -11.42
C LEU A 163 8.20 -8.61 -11.96
N GLU A 164 8.30 -9.91 -11.75
CA GLU A 164 9.37 -10.75 -12.27
C GLU A 164 9.40 -10.75 -13.81
N ALA A 165 8.24 -10.93 -14.44
CA ALA A 165 8.12 -10.85 -15.90
C ALA A 165 8.44 -9.45 -16.43
N MET A 166 8.11 -8.40 -15.64
CA MET A 166 8.47 -7.02 -15.99
C MET A 166 9.97 -6.77 -15.87
N VAL A 167 10.66 -7.43 -14.93
CA VAL A 167 12.13 -7.38 -14.82
C VAL A 167 12.77 -8.06 -16.05
N GLU A 168 12.28 -9.23 -16.45
CA GLU A 168 12.75 -9.92 -17.66
C GLU A 168 12.54 -9.07 -18.93
N ALA A 169 11.42 -8.34 -18.99
CA ALA A 169 11.11 -7.41 -20.08
C ALA A 169 11.86 -6.07 -20.00
N GLY A 170 12.64 -5.82 -18.93
CA GLY A 170 13.38 -4.57 -18.72
C GLY A 170 12.51 -3.36 -18.36
N SER A 171 11.22 -3.54 -18.04
CA SER A 171 10.29 -2.47 -17.67
C SER A 171 10.23 -2.22 -16.15
N PHE A 172 10.76 -3.14 -15.34
CA PHE A 172 10.92 -2.96 -13.90
C PHE A 172 12.34 -3.32 -13.46
N ARG A 173 12.88 -2.59 -12.51
CA ARG A 173 14.26 -2.80 -12.04
C ARG A 173 14.31 -3.96 -11.05
N GLN A 174 15.24 -4.88 -11.27
CA GLN A 174 15.46 -6.03 -10.40
C GLN A 174 15.91 -5.61 -8.98
N ASP A 175 16.77 -4.59 -8.88
CA ASP A 175 17.27 -4.09 -7.60
C ASP A 175 16.14 -3.46 -6.75
N LEU A 176 15.20 -2.77 -7.39
CA LEU A 176 14.01 -2.24 -6.71
C LEU A 176 13.10 -3.38 -6.25
N LEU A 177 12.87 -4.40 -7.08
CA LEU A 177 12.06 -5.55 -6.70
C LEU A 177 12.60 -6.20 -5.43
N PHE A 178 13.90 -6.46 -5.33
CA PHE A 178 14.52 -7.05 -4.13
C PHE A 178 14.36 -6.17 -2.88
N ARG A 179 14.28 -4.86 -3.03
CA ARG A 179 14.07 -3.94 -1.92
C ARG A 179 12.62 -3.83 -1.47
N LEU A 180 11.67 -4.00 -2.38
CA LEU A 180 10.24 -3.98 -2.08
C LEU A 180 9.74 -5.32 -1.55
N ASP A 181 10.27 -6.43 -2.07
CA ASP A 181 9.83 -7.81 -1.78
C ASP A 181 10.62 -8.44 -0.60
N VAL A 182 10.75 -7.68 0.49
CA VAL A 182 11.34 -8.20 1.75
C VAL A 182 10.33 -9.06 2.51
N LEU A 183 9.10 -8.56 2.60
CA LEU A 183 7.94 -9.31 3.08
C LEU A 183 6.93 -9.37 1.94
N GLN A 184 6.37 -10.55 1.69
CA GLN A 184 5.39 -10.74 0.63
C GLN A 184 4.06 -11.23 1.19
N LEU A 185 2.97 -10.67 0.66
CA LEU A 185 1.62 -11.10 0.92
C LEU A 185 0.85 -11.28 -0.38
N GLN A 186 0.38 -12.51 -0.64
CA GLN A 186 -0.44 -12.82 -1.81
C GLN A 186 -1.91 -12.84 -1.43
N LEU A 187 -2.74 -12.01 -2.07
CA LEU A 187 -4.18 -11.98 -1.87
C LEU A 187 -4.89 -12.80 -2.96
N PRO A 188 -5.60 -13.86 -2.59
CA PRO A 188 -6.35 -14.64 -3.57
C PRO A 188 -7.58 -13.85 -4.05
N PRO A 189 -8.00 -14.05 -5.30
CA PRO A 189 -9.25 -13.49 -5.81
C PRO A 189 -10.47 -14.08 -5.10
N LEU A 190 -11.60 -13.37 -5.13
CA LEU A 190 -12.81 -13.77 -4.40
C LEU A 190 -13.34 -15.16 -4.78
N ARG A 191 -13.15 -15.59 -6.02
CA ARG A 191 -13.51 -16.94 -6.50
C ARG A 191 -12.76 -18.07 -5.80
N GLU A 192 -11.61 -17.81 -5.20
CA GLU A 192 -10.80 -18.77 -4.46
C GLU A 192 -11.09 -18.73 -2.94
N ARG A 193 -12.01 -17.85 -2.50
CA ARG A 193 -12.46 -17.70 -1.11
C ARG A 193 -13.99 -17.50 -1.03
N PRO A 194 -14.77 -18.49 -1.47
CA PRO A 194 -16.23 -18.39 -1.54
C PRO A 194 -16.88 -18.13 -0.17
N GLU A 195 -16.23 -18.52 0.93
CA GLU A 195 -16.68 -18.28 2.30
C GLU A 195 -16.72 -16.77 2.66
N ASP A 196 -15.97 -15.94 1.96
CA ASP A 196 -15.97 -14.48 2.19
C ASP A 196 -17.11 -13.77 1.45
N ILE A 197 -17.78 -14.42 0.49
CA ILE A 197 -18.84 -13.79 -0.34
C ILE A 197 -20.00 -13.34 0.53
N GLY A 198 -20.52 -14.21 1.40
CA GLY A 198 -21.64 -13.90 2.28
C GLY A 198 -21.35 -12.70 3.21
N PRO A 199 -20.30 -12.76 4.03
CA PRO A 199 -19.91 -11.65 4.91
C PRO A 199 -19.64 -10.34 4.18
N LEU A 200 -19.05 -10.37 2.98
CA LEU A 200 -18.82 -9.19 2.15
C LEU A 200 -20.14 -8.59 1.65
N ALA A 201 -21.04 -9.44 1.15
CA ALA A 201 -22.33 -8.99 0.66
C ALA A 201 -23.19 -8.36 1.77
N GLU A 202 -23.21 -8.96 2.97
CA GLU A 202 -23.88 -8.37 4.14
C GLU A 202 -23.31 -7.00 4.51
N ARG A 203 -21.98 -6.88 4.53
CA ARG A 203 -21.32 -5.61 4.84
C ARG A 203 -21.64 -4.51 3.81
N PHE A 204 -21.59 -4.83 2.52
CA PHE A 204 -21.96 -3.87 1.49
C PHE A 204 -23.43 -3.47 1.59
N LEU A 205 -24.31 -4.41 1.94
CA LEU A 205 -25.73 -4.13 2.16
C LEU A 205 -25.94 -3.19 3.36
N ASP A 206 -25.26 -3.46 4.49
CA ASP A 206 -25.33 -2.62 5.68
C ASP A 206 -24.83 -1.20 5.36
N HIS A 207 -23.73 -1.06 4.62
CA HIS A 207 -23.21 0.24 4.21
C HIS A 207 -24.17 0.99 3.29
N ALA A 208 -24.74 0.31 2.30
CA ALA A 208 -25.72 0.89 1.39
C ALA A 208 -27.01 1.32 2.12
N CYS A 209 -27.49 0.52 3.07
CA CYS A 209 -28.64 0.87 3.91
C CYS A 209 -28.34 2.11 4.77
N ALA A 210 -27.17 2.18 5.37
CA ALA A 210 -26.75 3.35 6.17
C ALA A 210 -26.68 4.64 5.33
N GLN A 211 -26.11 4.57 4.12
CA GLN A 211 -25.99 5.72 3.22
C GLN A 211 -27.36 6.20 2.70
N THR A 212 -28.31 5.29 2.51
CA THR A 212 -29.65 5.63 1.96
C THR A 212 -30.69 5.87 3.03
N GLY A 213 -30.35 5.76 4.32
CA GLY A 213 -31.30 5.90 5.44
C GLY A 213 -32.36 4.81 5.49
N ARG A 214 -32.15 3.67 4.80
CA ARG A 214 -33.10 2.54 4.78
C ARG A 214 -32.85 1.59 5.94
N ALA A 215 -33.91 0.93 6.39
CA ALA A 215 -33.78 -0.14 7.34
C ALA A 215 -32.87 -1.27 6.79
N ARG A 216 -32.15 -1.94 7.71
CA ARG A 216 -31.27 -3.06 7.36
C ARG A 216 -32.07 -4.14 6.61
N ALA A 217 -31.69 -4.39 5.36
CA ALA A 217 -32.21 -5.50 4.58
C ALA A 217 -31.46 -6.80 4.91
N ARG A 218 -32.06 -7.93 4.61
CA ARG A 218 -31.42 -9.26 4.74
C ARG A 218 -31.27 -9.86 3.35
N LEU A 219 -30.15 -10.54 3.13
CA LEU A 219 -30.00 -11.37 1.93
C LEU A 219 -30.93 -12.58 2.07
N SER A 220 -31.68 -12.89 1.03
CA SER A 220 -32.37 -14.18 0.94
C SER A 220 -31.35 -15.28 0.66
N ALA A 221 -31.57 -16.42 1.26
CA ALA A 221 -30.77 -17.63 0.97
C ALA A 221 -30.92 -18.06 -0.49
#